data_db2f2dc973b981a7aab26674ab42a0b1
#
_entry.id   db2f2dc973b981a7aab26674ab42a0b1
#
_cell.length_a   1.000
_cell.length_b   1.000
_cell.length_c   1.000
_cell.angle_alpha   90.00
_cell.angle_beta   90.00
_cell.angle_gamma   90.00
#
_symmetry.space_group_name_H-M   'P 1'
#
loop_
_entity.id
_entity.type
_entity.pdbx_description
1 polymer ?
#
loop_
_entity_poly.entity_id
_entity_poly.type
_entity_poly.pdbx_seq_one_letter_code
_entity_poly.pdbx_strand_id
1 'polypeptide(L)'
;VYVLRANLAAPDGFRIVADAGPLGLGGIAAHGHADALSFTLSVAGREFLVDPGTGTYHGAGPWRDAFRGTAMHNTLSIGGVDQAVSGGKFMWTRKYKTRVVVRDTNRVLDRLVAEHDGYRRLPGRPVHRRSWEFDKLGDRLTVRDEVQGSTTQTVTLNWHFSEECNVTC
;
A
#
# COMPACT_ATOMS: atom_id res chain seq x y z
N VAL A 1 -0.78 8.75 -6.14
CA VAL A 1 -1.90 8.44 -5.24
C VAL A 1 -3.20 8.46 -6.05
N TYR A 2 -4.12 7.51 -5.78
CA TYR A 2 -5.42 7.34 -6.44
C TYR A 2 -6.52 7.30 -5.38
N VAL A 3 -7.65 7.93 -5.69
CA VAL A 3 -8.79 7.94 -4.78
C VAL A 3 -9.97 7.25 -5.46
N LEU A 4 -10.48 6.18 -4.84
CA LEU A 4 -11.74 5.55 -5.16
C LEU A 4 -12.77 6.01 -4.12
N ARG A 5 -13.96 6.40 -4.56
CA ARG A 5 -14.90 7.05 -3.65
C ARG A 5 -16.36 6.94 -4.08
N ALA A 6 -17.25 6.93 -3.08
CA ALA A 6 -18.69 7.15 -3.28
C ALA A 6 -19.21 8.05 -2.17
N ASN A 7 -20.21 8.86 -2.49
CA ASN A 7 -21.04 9.63 -1.55
C ASN A 7 -20.26 10.49 -0.55
N LEU A 8 -19.10 11.08 -0.92
CA LEU A 8 -18.24 11.81 0.02
C LEU A 8 -18.93 12.93 0.80
N ALA A 9 -20.01 13.48 0.28
CA ALA A 9 -20.79 14.52 0.93
C ALA A 9 -21.87 13.94 1.87
N ALA A 10 -22.06 12.63 1.85
CA ALA A 10 -23.06 11.94 2.66
C ALA A 10 -22.44 11.34 3.93
N PRO A 11 -23.21 11.15 5.00
CA PRO A 11 -22.73 10.56 6.25
C PRO A 11 -22.16 9.14 6.09
N ASP A 12 -22.56 8.41 5.04
CA ASP A 12 -22.16 7.04 4.70
C ASP A 12 -21.06 6.96 3.62
N GLY A 13 -20.42 8.09 3.32
CA GLY A 13 -19.43 8.17 2.23
C GLY A 13 -18.21 7.27 2.42
N PHE A 14 -17.79 6.66 1.32
CA PHE A 14 -16.57 5.82 1.24
C PHE A 14 -15.41 6.59 0.63
N ARG A 15 -14.22 6.41 1.22
CA ARG A 15 -12.97 6.92 0.66
C ARG A 15 -11.85 5.89 0.80
N ILE A 16 -11.30 5.45 -0.30
CA ILE A 16 -10.14 4.59 -0.42
C ILE A 16 -9.02 5.43 -1.05
N VAL A 17 -7.89 5.55 -0.38
CA VAL A 17 -6.71 6.25 -0.90
C VAL A 17 -5.61 5.23 -1.13
N ALA A 18 -5.33 4.91 -2.39
CA ALA A 18 -4.37 3.90 -2.80
C ALA A 18 -3.08 4.55 -3.32
N ASP A 19 -1.94 4.03 -2.90
CA ASP A 19 -0.65 4.44 -3.42
C ASP A 19 -0.16 3.51 -4.53
N ALA A 20 -0.03 4.06 -5.73
CA ALA A 20 0.64 3.44 -6.87
C ALA A 20 1.61 4.43 -7.52
N GLY A 21 2.20 5.30 -6.70
CA GLY A 21 3.18 6.30 -7.08
C GLY A 21 4.63 5.80 -7.02
N PRO A 22 5.58 6.60 -7.47
CA PRO A 22 7.00 6.31 -7.30
C PRO A 22 7.42 6.42 -5.85
N LEU A 23 8.45 5.68 -5.46
CA LEU A 23 9.04 5.76 -4.12
C LEU A 23 9.66 7.14 -3.87
N GLY A 24 9.12 7.86 -2.91
CA GLY A 24 9.66 9.10 -2.39
C GLY A 24 10.00 10.17 -3.42
N LEU A 25 10.82 11.13 -3.02
CA LEU A 25 11.16 12.30 -3.82
C LEU A 25 12.59 12.19 -4.39
N GLY A 26 12.73 12.48 -5.67
CA GLY A 26 14.01 12.65 -6.36
C GLY A 26 14.88 11.39 -6.45
N GLY A 27 16.17 11.61 -6.71
CA GLY A 27 17.12 10.54 -6.98
C GLY A 27 17.40 9.60 -5.80
N ILE A 28 17.32 10.08 -4.57
CA ILE A 28 17.53 9.31 -3.35
C ILE A 28 16.24 8.76 -2.75
N ALA A 29 15.09 9.06 -3.35
CA ALA A 29 13.76 8.74 -2.84
C ALA A 29 13.52 9.27 -1.41
N ALA A 30 13.95 10.52 -1.17
CA ALA A 30 13.81 11.16 0.12
C ALA A 30 12.36 11.11 0.62
N HIS A 31 12.21 10.94 1.94
CA HIS A 31 10.92 10.85 2.63
C HIS A 31 9.98 9.70 2.18
N GLY A 32 10.41 8.83 1.27
CA GLY A 32 9.63 7.67 0.83
C GLY A 32 9.56 6.58 1.89
N HIS A 33 8.47 5.81 1.84
CA HIS A 33 8.29 4.55 2.57
C HIS A 33 8.21 3.39 1.58
N ALA A 34 8.51 2.19 2.03
CA ALA A 34 8.40 0.99 1.20
C ALA A 34 6.95 0.46 1.21
N ASP A 35 6.03 1.26 0.69
CA ASP A 35 4.59 1.19 0.86
C ASP A 35 3.81 1.09 -0.47
N ALA A 36 4.48 0.74 -1.57
CA ALA A 36 3.81 0.58 -2.86
C ALA A 36 2.59 -0.32 -2.75
N LEU A 37 1.52 0.09 -3.40
CA LEU A 37 0.21 -0.56 -3.42
C LEU A 37 -0.45 -0.66 -2.03
N SER A 38 -0.01 0.13 -1.05
CA SER A 38 -0.75 0.32 0.18
C SER A 38 -2.01 1.17 -0.05
N PHE A 39 -2.94 1.13 0.89
CA PHE A 39 -4.11 2.00 0.87
C PHE A 39 -4.67 2.22 2.27
N THR A 40 -5.40 3.32 2.42
CA THR A 40 -6.23 3.59 3.58
C THR A 40 -7.71 3.52 3.21
N LEU A 41 -8.56 3.23 4.18
CA LEU A 41 -10.01 3.14 4.01
C LEU A 41 -10.71 3.91 5.13
N SER A 42 -11.58 4.82 4.74
CA SER A 42 -12.54 5.44 5.66
C SER A 42 -13.98 5.30 5.13
N VAL A 43 -14.91 5.10 6.03
CA VAL A 43 -16.34 4.95 5.76
C VAL A 43 -17.11 5.79 6.76
N ALA A 44 -18.06 6.57 6.28
CA ALA A 44 -18.90 7.42 7.13
C ALA A 44 -18.08 8.35 8.06
N GLY A 45 -16.95 8.86 7.56
CA GLY A 45 -16.05 9.72 8.32
C GLY A 45 -15.18 8.99 9.37
N ARG A 46 -15.30 7.67 9.52
CA ARG A 46 -14.50 6.86 10.44
C ARG A 46 -13.40 6.13 9.69
N GLU A 47 -12.24 6.04 10.30
CA GLU A 47 -11.09 5.32 9.74
C GLU A 47 -11.17 3.83 10.08
N PHE A 48 -11.00 2.97 9.09
CA PHE A 48 -10.96 1.51 9.23
C PHE A 48 -9.56 0.97 9.01
N LEU A 49 -8.96 1.30 7.86
CA LEU A 49 -7.57 0.97 7.58
C LEU A 49 -6.76 2.26 7.56
N VAL A 50 -5.75 2.30 8.40
CA VAL A 50 -4.91 3.48 8.62
C VAL A 50 -3.49 3.23 8.15
N ASP A 51 -2.75 4.32 7.94
CA ASP A 51 -1.31 4.27 7.74
C ASP A 51 -0.64 4.90 8.97
N PRO A 52 0.36 4.26 9.59
CA PRO A 52 1.00 4.78 10.81
C PRO A 52 1.92 5.98 10.54
N GLY A 53 2.13 6.35 9.29
CA GLY A 53 2.97 7.48 8.90
C GLY A 53 4.44 7.28 9.23
N THR A 54 5.09 8.38 9.53
CA THR A 54 6.56 8.44 9.69
C THR A 54 7.04 8.07 11.12
N GLY A 55 6.21 8.20 12.12
CA GLY A 55 6.56 8.01 13.52
C GLY A 55 7.53 9.08 14.02
N THR A 56 8.81 8.98 13.68
CA THR A 56 9.85 9.93 14.11
C THR A 56 10.86 10.22 13.03
N TYR A 57 11.42 11.43 13.03
CA TYR A 57 12.54 11.83 12.17
C TYR A 57 13.90 11.75 12.88
N HIS A 58 13.95 12.01 14.19
CA HIS A 58 15.19 12.26 14.91
C HIS A 58 15.47 11.27 16.05
N GLY A 59 14.56 10.35 16.30
CA GLY A 59 14.71 9.38 17.38
C GLY A 59 15.91 8.45 17.20
N ALA A 60 16.54 8.08 18.31
CA ALA A 60 17.45 6.94 18.34
C ALA A 60 16.64 5.64 18.38
N GLY A 61 17.12 4.61 17.70
CA GLY A 61 16.48 3.28 17.72
C GLY A 61 15.85 2.88 16.38
N PRO A 62 15.21 1.70 16.34
CA PRO A 62 14.75 1.07 15.10
C PRO A 62 13.44 1.66 14.55
N TRP A 63 12.76 2.53 15.29
CA TRP A 63 11.41 2.99 14.94
C TRP A 63 11.34 3.71 13.59
N ARG A 64 12.34 4.55 13.29
CA ARG A 64 12.39 5.24 11.99
C ARG A 64 12.42 4.27 10.81
N ASP A 65 13.23 3.22 10.91
CA ASP A 65 13.32 2.22 9.84
C ASP A 65 12.10 1.31 9.83
N ALA A 66 11.55 0.96 10.99
CA ALA A 66 10.33 0.18 11.09
C ALA A 66 9.14 0.90 10.41
N PHE A 67 8.87 2.16 10.76
CA PHE A 67 7.74 2.93 10.19
C PHE A 67 7.86 3.19 8.68
N ARG A 68 9.05 3.13 8.12
CA ARG A 68 9.27 3.22 6.66
C ARG A 68 9.20 1.87 5.95
N GLY A 69 9.26 0.80 6.70
CA GLY A 69 9.31 -0.57 6.20
C GLY A 69 7.93 -1.07 5.74
N THR A 70 7.93 -2.00 4.81
CA THR A 70 6.72 -2.54 4.18
C THR A 70 5.72 -3.14 5.17
N ALA A 71 6.22 -3.73 6.27
CA ALA A 71 5.37 -4.37 7.27
C ALA A 71 4.46 -3.39 8.02
N MET A 72 4.76 -2.09 8.01
CA MET A 72 3.96 -1.07 8.67
C MET A 72 2.89 -0.44 7.77
N HIS A 73 2.69 -0.96 6.57
CA HIS A 73 1.73 -0.44 5.60
C HIS A 73 0.74 -1.53 5.16
N ASN A 74 -0.44 -1.12 4.71
CA ASN A 74 -1.51 -2.02 4.23
C ASN A 74 -1.17 -2.63 2.87
N THR A 75 -0.10 -3.38 2.81
CA THR A 75 0.42 -4.00 1.58
C THR A 75 1.05 -5.36 1.86
N LEU A 76 1.55 -6.00 0.83
CA LEU A 76 2.11 -7.34 0.88
C LEU A 76 3.65 -7.27 0.94
N SER A 77 4.26 -8.06 1.84
CA SER A 77 5.69 -8.33 1.86
C SER A 77 6.00 -9.74 1.35
N ILE A 78 7.14 -9.90 0.67
CA ILE A 78 7.59 -11.18 0.12
C ILE A 78 8.95 -11.53 0.73
N GLY A 79 9.08 -12.76 1.25
CA GLY A 79 10.31 -13.26 1.84
C GLY A 79 10.73 -12.52 3.12
N GLY A 80 9.83 -11.84 3.80
CA GLY A 80 10.08 -11.10 5.03
C GLY A 80 10.97 -9.86 4.84
N VAL A 81 11.07 -9.31 3.62
CA VAL A 81 11.88 -8.13 3.32
C VAL A 81 11.04 -7.00 2.73
N ASP A 82 11.54 -5.77 2.86
CA ASP A 82 10.88 -4.59 2.31
C ASP A 82 10.86 -4.58 0.78
N GLN A 83 9.95 -3.83 0.18
CA GLN A 83 9.85 -3.59 -1.27
C GLN A 83 11.05 -2.82 -1.84
N ALA A 84 11.73 -2.05 -1.01
CA ALA A 84 12.90 -1.27 -1.33
C ALA A 84 14.06 -1.60 -0.37
N VAL A 85 15.28 -1.17 -0.68
CA VAL A 85 16.44 -1.36 0.20
C VAL A 85 16.87 -0.02 0.76
N SER A 86 16.82 0.10 2.09
CA SER A 86 17.25 1.31 2.80
C SER A 86 18.73 1.58 2.57
N GLY A 87 19.08 2.84 2.38
CA GLY A 87 20.45 3.35 2.36
C GLY A 87 20.75 4.25 3.55
N GLY A 88 19.87 4.24 4.55
CA GLY A 88 19.93 5.09 5.74
C GLY A 88 18.62 5.85 5.97
N LYS A 89 18.61 6.72 6.97
CA LYS A 89 17.39 7.35 7.50
C LYS A 89 16.54 8.12 6.47
N PHE A 90 17.14 8.61 5.40
CA PHE A 90 16.48 9.51 4.45
C PHE A 90 16.65 9.09 2.98
N MET A 91 17.18 7.90 2.72
CA MET A 91 17.41 7.46 1.35
C MET A 91 17.13 5.97 1.14
N TRP A 92 16.89 5.61 -0.11
CA TRP A 92 16.74 4.24 -0.58
C TRP A 92 17.76 3.96 -1.68
N THR A 93 18.55 2.90 -1.53
CA THR A 93 19.58 2.48 -2.49
C THR A 93 19.01 1.63 -3.61
N ARG A 94 17.99 0.80 -3.32
CA ARG A 94 17.22 0.09 -4.34
C ARG A 94 15.76 0.47 -4.22
N LYS A 95 15.22 1.00 -5.31
CA LYS A 95 13.88 1.52 -5.43
C LYS A 95 13.03 0.59 -6.30
N TYR A 96 11.75 0.53 -6.03
CA TYR A 96 10.79 -0.08 -6.93
C TYR A 96 10.33 0.93 -8.00
N LYS A 97 9.79 0.35 -9.08
CA LYS A 97 8.97 1.09 -10.03
C LYS A 97 7.55 0.57 -9.95
N THR A 98 6.61 1.48 -9.86
CA THR A 98 5.19 1.20 -9.95
C THR A 98 4.70 1.40 -11.38
N ARG A 99 3.69 0.64 -11.76
CA ARG A 99 2.98 0.80 -13.02
C ARG A 99 1.49 0.62 -12.79
N VAL A 100 0.69 1.60 -13.18
CA VAL A 100 -0.76 1.46 -13.25
C VAL A 100 -1.11 0.72 -14.53
N VAL A 101 -1.83 -0.38 -14.41
CA VAL A 101 -2.23 -1.28 -15.48
C VAL A 101 -3.64 -0.96 -15.97
N VAL A 102 -4.55 -0.71 -15.00
CA VAL A 102 -5.94 -0.34 -15.27
C VAL A 102 -6.31 0.82 -14.35
N ARG A 103 -7.00 1.79 -14.90
CA ARG A 103 -7.73 2.81 -14.14
C ARG A 103 -9.03 3.05 -14.87
N ASP A 104 -10.10 2.59 -14.28
CA ASP A 104 -11.45 2.78 -14.79
C ASP A 104 -12.35 3.29 -13.66
N THR A 105 -13.15 4.28 -13.95
CA THR A 105 -14.06 4.87 -12.98
C THR A 105 -15.36 5.28 -13.67
N ASN A 106 -16.48 4.87 -13.10
CA ASN A 106 -17.79 5.26 -13.55
C ASN A 106 -18.76 5.42 -12.36
N ARG A 107 -20.03 5.56 -12.62
CA ARG A 107 -21.03 5.78 -11.55
C ARG A 107 -21.28 4.55 -10.69
N VAL A 108 -20.94 3.35 -11.18
CA VAL A 108 -21.22 2.07 -10.50
C VAL A 108 -19.99 1.46 -9.91
N LEU A 109 -18.83 1.57 -10.60
CA LEU A 109 -17.61 0.87 -10.27
C LEU A 109 -16.39 1.79 -10.40
N ASP A 110 -15.52 1.74 -9.43
CA ASP A 110 -14.12 2.17 -9.58
C ASP A 110 -13.22 0.94 -9.60
N ARG A 111 -12.33 0.88 -10.58
CA ARG A 111 -11.33 -0.18 -10.71
C ARG A 111 -9.94 0.42 -10.89
N LEU A 112 -9.03 0.02 -10.02
CA LEU A 112 -7.61 0.34 -10.12
C LEU A 112 -6.83 -0.97 -10.11
N VAL A 113 -5.90 -1.15 -11.03
CA VAL A 113 -4.94 -2.26 -11.02
C VAL A 113 -3.55 -1.67 -11.18
N ALA A 114 -2.68 -1.96 -10.26
CA ALA A 114 -1.29 -1.52 -10.30
C ALA A 114 -0.34 -2.64 -9.88
N GLU A 115 0.92 -2.50 -10.26
CA GLU A 115 1.97 -3.44 -9.91
C GLU A 115 3.28 -2.71 -9.59
N HIS A 116 4.16 -3.38 -8.85
CA HIS A 116 5.52 -2.90 -8.63
C HIS A 116 6.54 -4.05 -8.75
N ASP A 117 7.77 -3.67 -9.07
CA ASP A 117 8.88 -4.58 -9.33
C ASP A 117 9.90 -4.69 -8.18
N GLY A 118 9.58 -4.17 -7.01
CA GLY A 118 10.49 -4.05 -5.87
C GLY A 118 11.10 -5.38 -5.41
N TYR A 119 10.41 -6.47 -5.65
CA TYR A 119 10.84 -7.82 -5.27
C TYR A 119 11.59 -8.57 -6.39
N ARG A 120 11.79 -7.99 -7.57
CA ARG A 120 12.56 -8.62 -8.66
C ARG A 120 14.02 -8.93 -8.31
N ARG A 121 14.52 -8.39 -7.19
CA ARG A 121 15.84 -8.72 -6.63
C ARG A 121 15.89 -10.08 -5.92
N LEU A 122 14.73 -10.66 -5.59
CA LEU A 122 14.62 -11.97 -4.95
C LEU A 122 14.65 -13.11 -5.97
N PRO A 123 14.95 -14.34 -5.55
CA PRO A 123 14.83 -15.53 -6.39
C PRO A 123 13.43 -15.63 -7.01
N GLY A 124 13.36 -16.04 -8.27
CA GLY A 124 12.09 -16.08 -9.00
C GLY A 124 11.60 -14.74 -9.51
N ARG A 125 12.27 -13.64 -9.17
CA ARG A 125 12.01 -12.27 -9.65
C ARG A 125 10.53 -11.84 -9.50
N PRO A 126 9.93 -12.00 -8.31
CA PRO A 126 8.51 -11.76 -8.14
C PRO A 126 8.12 -10.30 -8.41
N VAL A 127 6.93 -10.14 -8.99
CA VAL A 127 6.24 -8.87 -9.16
C VAL A 127 4.94 -8.96 -8.36
N HIS A 128 4.68 -7.95 -7.56
CA HIS A 128 3.42 -7.83 -6.85
C HIS A 128 2.46 -6.97 -7.66
N ARG A 129 1.25 -7.49 -7.88
CA ARG A 129 0.13 -6.78 -8.50
C ARG A 129 -1.04 -6.77 -7.54
N ARG A 130 -1.68 -5.63 -7.39
CA ARG A 130 -2.91 -5.46 -6.60
C ARG A 130 -3.99 -4.83 -7.45
N SER A 131 -5.20 -5.35 -7.31
CA SER A 131 -6.42 -4.73 -7.84
C SER A 131 -7.32 -4.29 -6.70
N TRP A 132 -7.92 -3.12 -6.88
CA TRP A 132 -9.00 -2.61 -6.06
C TRP A 132 -10.23 -2.47 -6.98
N GLU A 133 -11.32 -3.09 -6.59
CA GLU A 133 -12.62 -2.97 -7.24
C GLU A 133 -13.63 -2.50 -6.20
N PHE A 134 -14.12 -1.29 -6.38
CA PHE A 134 -15.10 -0.68 -5.48
C PHE A 134 -16.45 -0.58 -6.19
N ASP A 135 -17.36 -1.49 -5.83
CA ASP A 135 -18.78 -1.47 -6.22
C ASP A 135 -19.50 -0.40 -5.40
N LYS A 136 -19.86 0.69 -6.05
CA LYS A 136 -20.48 1.87 -5.41
C LYS A 136 -21.95 1.69 -5.08
N LEU A 137 -22.62 0.70 -5.68
CA LEU A 137 -24.02 0.40 -5.42
C LEU A 137 -24.17 -0.61 -4.28
N GLY A 138 -23.22 -1.55 -4.18
CA GLY A 138 -23.21 -2.56 -3.14
C GLY A 138 -22.30 -2.20 -1.95
N ASP A 139 -21.71 -1.00 -1.93
CA ASP A 139 -20.77 -0.53 -0.91
C ASP A 139 -19.70 -1.59 -0.56
N ARG A 140 -19.14 -2.21 -1.61
CA ARG A 140 -18.21 -3.32 -1.47
C ARG A 140 -16.87 -3.02 -2.12
N LEU A 141 -15.81 -3.05 -1.30
CA LEU A 141 -14.43 -3.03 -1.77
C LEU A 141 -13.90 -4.47 -1.84
N THR A 142 -13.44 -4.87 -3.02
CA THR A 142 -12.68 -6.11 -3.21
C THR A 142 -11.24 -5.76 -3.50
N VAL A 143 -10.32 -6.29 -2.68
CA VAL A 143 -8.87 -6.17 -2.89
C VAL A 143 -8.32 -7.55 -3.22
N ARG A 144 -7.55 -7.63 -4.29
CA ARG A 144 -6.92 -8.87 -4.73
C ARG A 144 -5.44 -8.65 -4.98
N ASP A 145 -4.62 -9.49 -4.34
CA ASP A 145 -3.18 -9.53 -4.52
C ASP A 145 -2.77 -10.72 -5.37
N GLU A 146 -1.84 -10.47 -6.29
CA GLU A 146 -1.23 -11.48 -7.13
C GLU A 146 0.30 -11.33 -7.06
N VAL A 147 0.99 -12.44 -6.85
CA VAL A 147 2.46 -12.51 -6.92
C VAL A 147 2.85 -13.34 -8.13
N GLN A 148 3.48 -12.72 -9.11
CA GLN A 148 3.94 -13.35 -10.33
C GLN A 148 5.45 -13.58 -10.24
N GLY A 149 5.89 -14.82 -10.22
CA GLY A 149 7.32 -15.20 -10.13
C GLY A 149 7.53 -16.66 -10.52
N SER A 150 8.78 -17.08 -10.69
CA SER A 150 9.12 -18.44 -11.13
C SER A 150 9.44 -19.40 -9.97
N THR A 151 9.41 -18.93 -8.73
CA THR A 151 9.66 -19.76 -7.53
C THR A 151 8.61 -19.48 -6.46
N THR A 152 8.36 -20.48 -5.61
CA THR A 152 7.52 -20.32 -4.43
C THR A 152 8.14 -19.31 -3.48
N GLN A 153 7.31 -18.42 -2.94
CA GLN A 153 7.69 -17.38 -1.99
C GLN A 153 6.74 -17.40 -0.78
N THR A 154 7.30 -17.10 0.38
CA THR A 154 6.48 -16.76 1.54
C THR A 154 5.97 -15.33 1.37
N VAL A 155 4.69 -15.13 1.51
CA VAL A 155 4.06 -13.81 1.46
C VAL A 155 3.37 -13.50 2.78
N THR A 156 3.46 -12.26 3.22
CA THR A 156 2.76 -11.75 4.39
C THR A 156 1.95 -10.54 3.97
N LEU A 157 0.65 -10.58 4.22
CA LEU A 157 -0.25 -9.46 3.99
C LEU A 157 -0.48 -8.75 5.33
N ASN A 158 -0.18 -7.44 5.37
CA ASN A 158 -0.31 -6.63 6.57
C ASN A 158 -1.55 -5.75 6.46
N TRP A 159 -2.33 -5.67 7.55
CA TRP A 159 -3.47 -4.78 7.71
C TRP A 159 -3.36 -4.03 9.02
N HIS A 160 -3.41 -2.71 8.95
CA HIS A 160 -3.35 -1.81 10.09
C HIS A 160 -4.74 -1.19 10.29
N PHE A 161 -5.43 -1.69 11.28
CA PHE A 161 -6.76 -1.18 11.63
C PHE A 161 -6.65 0.05 12.54
N SER A 162 -7.61 0.95 12.43
CA SER A 162 -7.78 2.04 13.37
C SER A 162 -7.93 1.50 14.79
N GLU A 163 -7.45 2.24 15.78
CA GLU A 163 -7.60 1.91 17.21
C GLU A 163 -9.07 1.83 17.66
N GLU A 164 -9.99 2.43 16.88
CA GLU A 164 -11.41 2.35 17.12
C GLU A 164 -12.06 1.02 16.64
N CYS A 165 -11.30 0.18 15.92
CA CYS A 165 -11.80 -1.07 15.39
C CYS A 165 -11.58 -2.23 16.36
N ASN A 166 -12.63 -3.01 16.62
CA ASN A 166 -12.52 -4.31 17.29
C ASN A 166 -12.39 -5.39 16.19
N VAL A 167 -11.21 -6.01 16.10
CA VAL A 167 -10.93 -7.07 15.14
C VAL A 167 -11.05 -8.42 15.84
N THR A 168 -11.90 -9.28 15.32
CA THR A 168 -12.05 -10.68 15.79
C THR A 168 -11.64 -11.62 14.66
N CYS A 169 -10.84 -12.64 14.99
CA CYS A 169 -10.42 -13.72 14.07
C CYS A 169 -11.23 -14.98 14.33
#